data_25cae7038e367e1d61de86a586136bee
#
_entry.id   25cae7038e367e1d61de86a586136bee
#
_cell.length_a   1.000
_cell.length_b   1.000
_cell.length_c   1.000
_cell.angle_alpha   90.00
_cell.angle_beta   90.00
_cell.angle_gamma   90.00
#
_symmetry.space_group_name_H-M   'P 1'
#
loop_
_entity.id
_entity.type
_entity.pdbx_description
1 polymer ?
#
loop_
_entity_poly.entity_id
_entity_poly.type
_entity_poly.pdbx_seq_one_letter_code
_entity_poly.pdbx_strand_id
1 'polypeptide(L)'
;MTIASTTPAAQSDDPVLDELIGTATNTALLPEPDAHAYDDIATGDADPLVLGGHKFTSRFILGSGRYDLNLIKATIENAGTQIVTMALRRCRTTENNLLDYIPKGITMLPNTSGARNAEEAVRIARLAREVCQTNFVKVEIEHETKYLLPDNEETIRATEMLAKEDFVVMPYMFPDPIAAKRLEEAGAACVMPLGSLIGSNKGLRMRDFIEVIIANTHVPVIIDAGIGRPSQAAEAMEMGADAVMAYTAIASAGNIPLMARAFKHAIESGREAYLSGLGTVTEGHAVPSSPTNAADYLH
;
A
#
# COMPACT_ATOMS: atom_id res chain seq x y z
N MET A 1 -33.60 54.85 19.72
CA MET A 1 -34.47 54.30 20.78
C MET A 1 -34.56 52.79 20.44
N THR A 2 -33.65 52.02 21.02
CA THR A 2 -33.47 50.59 20.73
C THR A 2 -33.99 49.82 21.91
N ILE A 3 -35.01 49.01 21.72
CA ILE A 3 -35.58 48.15 22.77
C ILE A 3 -34.95 46.75 22.56
N ALA A 4 -34.09 46.39 23.49
CA ALA A 4 -33.58 45.01 23.59
C ALA A 4 -34.64 44.17 24.35
N SER A 5 -35.16 43.15 23.66
CA SER A 5 -36.03 42.15 24.29
C SER A 5 -35.14 41.00 24.76
N THR A 6 -34.93 40.88 26.03
CA THR A 6 -34.36 39.71 26.69
C THR A 6 -35.50 38.76 27.04
N THR A 7 -35.56 37.65 26.34
CA THR A 7 -36.40 36.51 26.71
C THR A 7 -35.73 35.76 27.87
N PRO A 8 -36.40 35.50 29.01
CA PRO A 8 -35.79 34.69 30.06
C PRO A 8 -35.73 33.22 29.62
N ALA A 9 -34.60 32.58 29.91
CA ALA A 9 -34.43 31.16 29.75
C ALA A 9 -35.50 30.43 30.59
N ALA A 10 -36.19 29.49 29.95
CA ALA A 10 -37.12 28.59 30.62
C ALA A 10 -36.34 27.74 31.63
N GLN A 11 -36.62 27.91 32.92
CA GLN A 11 -36.18 26.97 33.94
C GLN A 11 -36.94 25.65 33.73
N SER A 12 -36.22 24.53 33.69
CA SER A 12 -36.84 23.20 33.65
C SER A 12 -37.29 22.85 35.08
N ASP A 13 -38.52 22.37 35.21
CA ASP A 13 -39.07 21.93 36.52
C ASP A 13 -38.56 20.52 36.93
N ASP A 14 -37.48 20.06 36.34
CA ASP A 14 -36.87 18.73 36.62
C ASP A 14 -35.58 18.90 37.45
N PRO A 15 -35.65 18.62 38.77
CA PRO A 15 -34.50 18.75 39.65
C PRO A 15 -33.30 17.85 39.29
N VAL A 16 -33.54 16.79 38.55
CA VAL A 16 -32.48 15.87 38.09
C VAL A 16 -31.68 16.52 36.95
N LEU A 17 -32.33 17.34 36.12
CA LEU A 17 -31.68 18.02 35.02
C LEU A 17 -30.77 19.17 35.53
N ASP A 18 -31.18 19.87 36.58
CA ASP A 18 -30.37 20.93 37.17
C ASP A 18 -29.15 20.39 37.93
N GLU A 19 -29.26 19.20 38.53
CA GLU A 19 -28.11 18.50 39.15
C GLU A 19 -27.12 18.00 38.13
N LEU A 20 -27.57 17.47 36.99
CA LEU A 20 -26.75 17.06 35.85
C LEU A 20 -26.01 18.22 35.18
N ILE A 21 -26.66 19.36 35.02
CA ILE A 21 -26.04 20.57 34.46
C ILE A 21 -25.00 21.13 35.43
N GLY A 22 -25.24 21.06 36.75
CA GLY A 22 -24.31 21.51 37.80
C GLY A 22 -23.03 20.63 37.88
N THR A 23 -23.12 19.34 37.60
CA THR A 23 -21.98 18.43 37.63
C THR A 23 -21.18 18.43 36.32
N ALA A 24 -21.79 18.83 35.21
CA ALA A 24 -21.11 18.93 33.91
C ALA A 24 -20.04 20.04 33.84
N THR A 25 -20.06 20.99 34.80
CA THR A 25 -19.06 22.07 34.86
C THR A 25 -17.75 21.70 35.56
N ASN A 26 -17.63 20.45 36.06
CA ASN A 26 -16.39 19.98 36.70
C ASN A 26 -15.80 18.75 36.01
N THR A 27 -16.04 18.59 34.71
CA THR A 27 -15.29 17.66 33.89
C THR A 27 -13.88 18.22 33.80
N ALA A 28 -12.92 17.62 34.50
CA ALA A 28 -11.53 17.84 34.25
C ALA A 28 -11.33 17.60 32.74
N LEU A 29 -11.08 18.68 32.01
CA LEU A 29 -10.69 18.57 30.58
C LEU A 29 -9.58 17.55 30.54
N LEU A 30 -9.79 16.43 29.83
CA LEU A 30 -8.70 15.55 29.47
C LEU A 30 -7.62 16.48 28.93
N PRO A 31 -6.35 16.31 29.33
CA PRO A 31 -5.28 17.13 28.78
C PRO A 31 -5.42 17.08 27.26
N GLU A 32 -5.46 18.27 26.64
CA GLU A 32 -5.47 18.33 25.19
C GLU A 32 -4.32 17.44 24.69
N PRO A 33 -4.56 16.52 23.77
CA PRO A 33 -3.48 15.71 23.23
C PRO A 33 -2.43 16.68 22.70
N ASP A 34 -1.18 16.46 23.11
CA ASP A 34 -0.07 17.25 22.63
C ASP A 34 -0.12 17.25 21.10
N ALA A 35 -0.38 18.43 20.51
CA ALA A 35 -0.53 18.59 19.07
C ALA A 35 0.72 18.08 18.30
N HIS A 36 1.86 17.98 19.00
CA HIS A 36 3.11 17.42 18.46
C HIS A 36 3.26 15.92 18.66
N ALA A 37 2.44 15.26 19.49
CA ALA A 37 2.48 13.81 19.68
C ALA A 37 2.07 13.02 18.41
N TYR A 38 1.40 13.67 17.48
CA TYR A 38 0.98 13.08 16.21
C TYR A 38 1.96 13.35 15.06
N ASP A 39 2.81 14.38 15.17
CA ASP A 39 3.77 14.73 14.11
C ASP A 39 4.92 13.71 14.00
N ASP A 40 5.25 13.00 15.08
CA ASP A 40 6.35 12.03 15.11
C ASP A 40 6.00 10.64 14.56
N ILE A 41 4.70 10.33 14.38
CA ILE A 41 4.25 8.97 13.97
C ILE A 41 4.14 8.81 12.45
N ALA A 42 4.02 9.91 11.71
CA ALA A 42 3.54 9.88 10.32
C ALA A 42 4.54 10.35 9.26
N THR A 43 5.78 10.63 9.58
CA THR A 43 6.76 10.98 8.55
C THR A 43 7.47 9.73 8.03
N GLY A 44 7.57 9.60 6.72
CA GLY A 44 8.17 8.45 6.04
C GLY A 44 9.55 8.00 6.53
N ASP A 45 10.26 8.84 7.28
CA ASP A 45 11.54 8.51 7.91
C ASP A 45 11.39 7.66 9.19
N ALA A 46 10.25 7.79 9.91
CA ALA A 46 9.98 7.03 11.14
C ALA A 46 9.49 5.60 10.87
N ASP A 47 8.81 5.36 9.74
CA ASP A 47 8.27 4.06 9.32
C ASP A 47 8.67 3.74 7.86
N PRO A 48 9.96 3.52 7.56
CA PRO A 48 10.40 3.27 6.19
C PRO A 48 9.98 1.87 5.71
N LEU A 49 9.66 1.76 4.42
CA LEU A 49 9.60 0.47 3.73
C LEU A 49 11.04 -0.02 3.53
N VAL A 50 11.37 -1.21 4.03
CA VAL A 50 12.71 -1.79 3.89
C VAL A 50 12.67 -2.99 2.96
N LEU A 51 13.41 -2.93 1.84
CA LEU A 51 13.50 -4.00 0.84
C LEU A 51 14.98 -4.34 0.60
N GLY A 52 15.39 -5.55 0.97
CA GLY A 52 16.79 -5.97 0.83
C GLY A 52 17.79 -5.03 1.52
N GLY A 53 17.42 -4.44 2.65
CA GLY A 53 18.25 -3.48 3.39
C GLY A 53 18.16 -2.03 2.90
N HIS A 54 17.51 -1.76 1.78
CA HIS A 54 17.28 -0.41 1.26
C HIS A 54 16.03 0.20 1.86
N LYS A 55 16.08 1.47 2.27
CA LYS A 55 14.98 2.20 2.90
C LYS A 55 14.28 3.11 1.90
N PHE A 56 12.96 3.07 1.89
CA PHE A 56 12.09 3.91 1.08
C PHE A 56 11.05 4.59 1.97
N THR A 57 10.79 5.87 1.70
CA THR A 57 9.74 6.64 2.39
C THR A 57 8.39 6.51 1.70
N SER A 58 8.39 6.14 0.41
CA SER A 58 7.17 5.88 -0.36
C SER A 58 6.80 4.39 -0.32
N ARG A 59 5.53 4.12 -0.04
CA ARG A 59 4.92 2.77 -0.09
C ARG A 59 4.16 2.54 -1.40
N PHE A 60 4.38 3.41 -2.39
CA PHE A 60 3.81 3.27 -3.71
C PHE A 60 4.87 2.89 -4.76
N ILE A 61 4.67 1.74 -5.41
CA ILE A 61 5.51 1.24 -6.50
C ILE A 61 4.77 1.45 -7.82
N LEU A 62 5.42 2.10 -8.78
CA LEU A 62 4.83 2.34 -10.08
C LEU A 62 5.13 1.20 -11.05
N GLY A 63 4.08 0.61 -11.61
CA GLY A 63 4.17 -0.21 -12.82
C GLY A 63 4.47 0.66 -14.06
N SER A 64 5.19 0.12 -15.04
CA SER A 64 5.55 0.85 -16.27
C SER A 64 5.00 0.22 -17.55
N GLY A 65 3.80 -0.35 -17.51
CA GLY A 65 3.23 -1.23 -18.53
C GLY A 65 3.33 -0.77 -20.00
N ARG A 66 3.27 0.52 -20.31
CA ARG A 66 3.34 1.05 -21.69
C ARG A 66 4.45 2.07 -21.95
N TYR A 67 5.38 2.30 -21.01
CA TYR A 67 6.47 3.27 -21.13
C TYR A 67 6.01 4.69 -21.53
N ASP A 68 4.92 5.15 -20.94
CA ASP A 68 4.51 6.54 -21.06
C ASP A 68 5.35 7.40 -20.10
N LEU A 69 6.33 8.11 -20.67
CA LEU A 69 7.24 8.98 -19.91
C LEU A 69 6.49 10.09 -19.16
N ASN A 70 5.41 10.61 -19.73
CA ASN A 70 4.61 11.65 -19.07
C ASN A 70 3.89 11.08 -17.84
N LEU A 71 3.37 9.85 -17.94
CA LEU A 71 2.78 9.15 -16.82
C LEU A 71 3.80 8.88 -15.72
N ILE A 72 4.97 8.35 -16.07
CA ILE A 72 6.05 8.05 -15.11
C ILE A 72 6.47 9.33 -14.39
N LYS A 73 6.76 10.40 -15.13
CA LYS A 73 7.12 11.70 -14.57
C LYS A 73 6.02 12.25 -13.66
N ALA A 74 4.79 12.29 -14.14
CA ALA A 74 3.65 12.79 -13.36
C ALA A 74 3.43 11.98 -12.06
N THR A 75 3.65 10.66 -12.10
CA THR A 75 3.51 9.81 -10.92
C THR A 75 4.64 10.01 -9.92
N ILE A 76 5.89 10.12 -10.38
CA ILE A 76 7.03 10.44 -9.52
C ILE A 76 6.80 11.79 -8.82
N GLU A 77 6.41 12.83 -9.56
CA GLU A 77 6.22 14.18 -9.04
C GLU A 77 5.00 14.30 -8.08
N ASN A 78 3.91 13.56 -8.33
CA ASN A 78 2.66 13.74 -7.59
C ASN A 78 2.40 12.65 -6.55
N ALA A 79 2.95 11.44 -6.70
CA ALA A 79 2.83 10.36 -5.72
C ALA A 79 4.12 10.13 -4.92
N GLY A 80 5.22 10.78 -5.27
CA GLY A 80 6.51 10.59 -4.58
C GLY A 80 7.07 9.17 -4.75
N THR A 81 6.71 8.49 -5.84
CA THR A 81 7.18 7.13 -6.13
C THR A 81 8.71 7.10 -6.20
N GLN A 82 9.31 6.13 -5.49
CA GLN A 82 10.76 5.92 -5.44
C GLN A 82 11.20 4.64 -6.15
N ILE A 83 10.26 3.76 -6.51
CA ILE A 83 10.52 2.51 -7.23
C ILE A 83 9.63 2.46 -8.48
N VAL A 84 10.26 2.24 -9.64
CA VAL A 84 9.57 2.13 -10.93
C VAL A 84 9.93 0.83 -11.61
N THR A 85 8.93 0.01 -11.97
CA THR A 85 9.18 -1.25 -12.69
C THR A 85 9.46 -1.03 -14.17
N MET A 86 10.17 -1.97 -14.76
CA MET A 86 10.53 -1.94 -16.17
C MET A 86 10.62 -3.36 -16.75
N ALA A 87 9.95 -3.62 -17.86
CA ALA A 87 10.16 -4.87 -18.62
C ALA A 87 11.34 -4.71 -19.58
N LEU A 88 12.41 -5.47 -19.37
CA LEU A 88 13.65 -5.36 -20.16
C LEU A 88 13.44 -5.48 -21.67
N ARG A 89 12.50 -6.31 -22.11
CA ARG A 89 12.17 -6.48 -23.54
C ARG A 89 11.78 -5.18 -24.24
N ARG A 90 11.36 -4.19 -23.50
CA ARG A 90 10.88 -2.90 -24.02
C ARG A 90 11.92 -1.78 -23.91
N CYS A 91 13.08 -2.04 -23.28
CA CYS A 91 14.15 -1.04 -23.13
C CYS A 91 14.94 -0.77 -24.43
N ARG A 92 14.76 -1.58 -25.47
CA ARG A 92 15.50 -1.48 -26.74
C ARG A 92 14.72 -0.69 -27.78
N THR A 93 14.46 0.57 -27.57
CA THR A 93 14.17 1.49 -28.64
C THR A 93 15.33 2.46 -28.76
N THR A 94 15.97 2.44 -29.91
CA THR A 94 17.22 3.15 -30.23
C THR A 94 17.10 4.68 -30.20
N GLU A 95 15.92 5.24 -30.01
CA GLU A 95 15.69 6.69 -30.06
C GLU A 95 15.34 7.34 -28.72
N ASN A 96 14.87 6.57 -27.72
CA ASN A 96 14.58 7.09 -26.37
C ASN A 96 14.85 6.01 -25.34
N ASN A 97 16.03 6.03 -24.74
CA ASN A 97 16.32 5.15 -23.61
C ASN A 97 15.56 5.68 -22.38
N LEU A 98 14.57 4.90 -21.87
CA LEU A 98 13.79 5.28 -20.70
C LEU A 98 14.67 5.66 -19.50
N LEU A 99 15.83 5.00 -19.37
CA LEU A 99 16.78 5.24 -18.28
C LEU A 99 17.32 6.68 -18.26
N ASP A 100 17.38 7.35 -19.41
CA ASP A 100 17.87 8.72 -19.52
C ASP A 100 16.85 9.76 -18.98
N TYR A 101 15.60 9.34 -18.84
CA TYR A 101 14.49 10.20 -18.38
C TYR A 101 14.09 9.95 -16.93
N ILE A 102 14.59 8.87 -16.30
CA ILE A 102 14.30 8.57 -14.90
C ILE A 102 15.19 9.46 -14.02
N PRO A 103 14.62 10.26 -13.09
CA PRO A 103 15.41 11.07 -12.17
C PRO A 103 16.40 10.24 -11.35
N LYS A 104 17.57 10.81 -11.06
CA LYS A 104 18.52 10.20 -10.11
C LYS A 104 17.84 10.04 -8.75
N GLY A 105 18.01 8.89 -8.14
CA GLY A 105 17.41 8.55 -6.83
C GLY A 105 16.14 7.69 -6.94
N ILE A 106 15.62 7.45 -8.14
CA ILE A 106 14.58 6.46 -8.37
C ILE A 106 15.21 5.09 -8.57
N THR A 107 14.76 4.11 -7.79
CA THR A 107 15.18 2.71 -7.92
C THR A 107 14.47 2.07 -9.10
N MET A 108 15.27 1.57 -10.04
CA MET A 108 14.74 0.76 -11.13
C MET A 108 14.49 -0.66 -10.66
N LEU A 109 13.29 -1.17 -10.93
CA LEU A 109 12.87 -2.53 -10.64
C LEU A 109 12.55 -3.26 -11.96
N PRO A 110 13.58 -3.76 -12.69
CA PRO A 110 13.34 -4.53 -13.89
C PRO A 110 12.59 -5.82 -13.56
N ASN A 111 11.66 -6.24 -14.45
CA ASN A 111 10.94 -7.48 -14.31
C ASN A 111 11.35 -8.52 -15.35
N THR A 112 11.07 -9.78 -15.05
CA THR A 112 11.36 -10.93 -15.92
C THR A 112 10.16 -11.34 -16.77
N SER A 113 9.15 -10.48 -16.92
CA SER A 113 7.92 -10.78 -17.66
C SER A 113 8.19 -11.38 -19.03
N GLY A 114 7.52 -12.48 -19.28
CA GLY A 114 7.66 -13.35 -20.44
C GLY A 114 8.68 -14.48 -20.27
N ALA A 115 9.31 -14.63 -19.09
CA ALA A 115 9.97 -15.86 -18.72
C ALA A 115 8.92 -16.97 -18.53
N ARG A 116 9.26 -18.17 -18.97
CA ARG A 116 8.39 -19.35 -18.86
C ARG A 116 8.84 -20.34 -17.80
N ASN A 117 10.04 -20.16 -17.28
CA ASN A 117 10.65 -20.98 -16.24
C ASN A 117 11.72 -20.17 -15.48
N ALA A 118 12.24 -20.76 -14.41
CA ALA A 118 13.23 -20.13 -13.55
C ALA A 118 14.52 -19.76 -14.29
N GLU A 119 15.01 -20.63 -15.17
CA GLU A 119 16.26 -20.41 -15.91
C GLU A 119 16.15 -19.21 -16.87
N GLU A 120 15.00 -19.04 -17.52
CA GLU A 120 14.74 -17.86 -18.36
C GLU A 120 14.65 -16.58 -17.52
N ALA A 121 13.96 -16.62 -16.37
CA ALA A 121 13.86 -15.49 -15.45
C ALA A 121 15.24 -15.06 -14.94
N VAL A 122 16.08 -16.00 -14.51
CA VAL A 122 17.46 -15.73 -14.05
C VAL A 122 18.31 -15.11 -15.17
N ARG A 123 18.21 -15.63 -16.39
CA ARG A 123 18.93 -15.05 -17.54
C ARG A 123 18.50 -13.60 -17.82
N ILE A 124 17.19 -13.32 -17.77
CA ILE A 124 16.66 -11.97 -17.96
C ILE A 124 17.12 -11.06 -16.83
N ALA A 125 17.08 -11.51 -15.58
CA ALA A 125 17.50 -10.75 -14.42
C ALA A 125 18.99 -10.35 -14.48
N ARG A 126 19.88 -11.28 -14.85
CA ARG A 126 21.32 -10.99 -15.04
C ARG A 126 21.54 -9.92 -16.11
N LEU A 127 20.83 -10.01 -17.24
CA LEU A 127 20.90 -8.99 -18.28
C LEU A 127 20.37 -7.65 -17.81
N ALA A 128 19.28 -7.66 -17.04
CA ALA A 128 18.68 -6.46 -16.48
C ALA A 128 19.59 -5.76 -15.46
N ARG A 129 20.34 -6.51 -14.65
CA ARG A 129 21.37 -5.97 -13.73
C ARG A 129 22.37 -5.09 -14.48
N GLU A 130 22.90 -5.61 -15.60
CA GLU A 130 23.88 -4.88 -16.41
C GLU A 130 23.28 -3.65 -17.08
N VAL A 131 22.07 -3.77 -17.63
CA VAL A 131 21.42 -2.68 -18.37
C VAL A 131 20.93 -1.57 -17.46
N CYS A 132 20.31 -1.94 -16.32
CA CYS A 132 19.69 -1.00 -15.40
C CYS A 132 20.59 -0.59 -14.23
N GLN A 133 21.79 -1.18 -14.11
CA GLN A 133 22.74 -0.93 -13.01
C GLN A 133 22.08 -1.04 -11.63
N THR A 134 21.30 -2.12 -11.43
CA THR A 134 20.54 -2.38 -10.20
C THR A 134 20.56 -3.85 -9.83
N ASN A 135 20.58 -4.15 -8.53
CA ASN A 135 20.40 -5.52 -8.03
C ASN A 135 18.91 -5.85 -7.75
N PHE A 136 18.01 -4.89 -7.86
CA PHE A 136 16.58 -5.15 -7.72
C PHE A 136 16.06 -5.91 -8.93
N VAL A 137 15.20 -6.89 -8.70
CA VAL A 137 14.49 -7.60 -9.75
C VAL A 137 13.11 -8.04 -9.30
N LYS A 138 12.10 -7.76 -10.12
CA LYS A 138 10.76 -8.31 -9.96
C LYS A 138 10.66 -9.60 -10.78
N VAL A 139 10.51 -10.73 -10.10
CA VAL A 139 10.37 -12.02 -10.77
C VAL A 139 8.92 -12.22 -11.21
N GLU A 140 8.72 -12.36 -12.52
CA GLU A 140 7.44 -12.69 -13.15
C GLU A 140 7.66 -13.87 -14.08
N ILE A 141 7.00 -15.01 -13.82
CA ILE A 141 7.06 -16.23 -14.65
C ILE A 141 5.61 -16.64 -14.93
N GLU A 142 5.23 -16.56 -16.22
CA GLU A 142 3.87 -16.87 -16.64
C GLU A 142 3.90 -17.89 -17.79
N HIS A 143 3.20 -19.01 -17.64
CA HIS A 143 3.10 -20.03 -18.70
C HIS A 143 2.15 -19.65 -19.83
N GLU A 144 1.25 -18.70 -19.57
CA GLU A 144 0.25 -18.28 -20.53
C GLU A 144 0.12 -16.74 -20.56
N THR A 145 -0.29 -16.21 -21.71
CA THR A 145 -0.31 -14.77 -21.96
C THR A 145 -1.69 -14.13 -21.81
N LYS A 146 -2.74 -14.93 -21.58
CA LYS A 146 -4.11 -14.44 -21.54
C LYS A 146 -4.48 -13.83 -20.18
N TYR A 147 -4.09 -14.49 -19.10
CA TYR A 147 -4.44 -14.07 -17.73
C TYR A 147 -3.21 -13.61 -16.94
N LEU A 148 -2.00 -13.91 -17.41
CA LEU A 148 -0.72 -13.55 -16.78
C LEU A 148 -0.66 -14.01 -15.32
N LEU A 149 -1.09 -15.27 -15.10
CA LEU A 149 -1.03 -15.87 -13.77
C LEU A 149 0.38 -16.37 -13.50
N PRO A 150 0.95 -16.06 -12.32
CA PRO A 150 2.30 -16.49 -11.98
C PRO A 150 2.35 -17.98 -11.65
N ASP A 151 3.44 -18.62 -12.04
CA ASP A 151 3.81 -19.95 -11.57
C ASP A 151 4.61 -19.85 -10.27
N ASN A 152 4.00 -20.19 -9.15
CA ASN A 152 4.65 -20.07 -7.85
C ASN A 152 5.86 -21.02 -7.71
N GLU A 153 5.83 -22.24 -8.29
CA GLU A 153 6.95 -23.19 -8.18
C GLU A 153 8.18 -22.68 -8.91
N GLU A 154 8.02 -22.25 -10.15
CA GLU A 154 9.11 -21.67 -10.94
C GLU A 154 9.59 -20.33 -10.33
N THR A 155 8.69 -19.55 -9.75
CA THR A 155 9.03 -18.31 -9.06
C THR A 155 9.87 -18.55 -7.82
N ILE A 156 9.58 -19.60 -7.02
CA ILE A 156 10.38 -19.99 -5.85
C ILE A 156 11.78 -20.43 -6.30
N ARG A 157 11.88 -21.28 -7.35
CA ARG A 157 13.17 -21.71 -7.89
C ARG A 157 14.02 -20.53 -8.39
N ALA A 158 13.42 -19.62 -9.15
CA ALA A 158 14.10 -18.41 -9.62
C ALA A 158 14.58 -17.51 -8.48
N THR A 159 13.74 -17.36 -7.45
CA THR A 159 14.05 -16.58 -6.24
C THR A 159 15.29 -17.15 -5.54
N GLU A 160 15.32 -18.47 -5.28
CA GLU A 160 16.46 -19.12 -4.65
C GLU A 160 17.77 -18.95 -5.46
N MET A 161 17.69 -19.05 -6.78
CA MET A 161 18.85 -18.86 -7.65
C MET A 161 19.35 -17.42 -7.63
N LEU A 162 18.47 -16.43 -7.70
CA LEU A 162 18.80 -15.03 -7.75
C LEU A 162 19.26 -14.48 -6.40
N ALA A 163 18.67 -14.94 -5.29
CA ALA A 163 19.08 -14.56 -3.94
C ALA A 163 20.54 -14.95 -3.65
N LYS A 164 20.99 -16.13 -4.17
CA LYS A 164 22.38 -16.59 -4.08
C LYS A 164 23.37 -15.72 -4.89
N GLU A 165 22.86 -14.87 -5.76
CA GLU A 165 23.62 -13.96 -6.61
C GLU A 165 23.51 -12.50 -6.15
N ASP A 166 23.09 -12.27 -4.90
CA ASP A 166 22.94 -10.95 -4.27
C ASP A 166 21.91 -10.02 -4.96
N PHE A 167 20.87 -10.60 -5.60
CA PHE A 167 19.73 -9.83 -6.05
C PHE A 167 18.78 -9.51 -4.90
N VAL A 168 18.19 -8.32 -4.92
CA VAL A 168 17.02 -7.97 -4.13
C VAL A 168 15.79 -8.48 -4.89
N VAL A 169 15.36 -9.70 -4.56
CA VAL A 169 14.34 -10.42 -5.30
C VAL A 169 12.96 -10.08 -4.78
N MET A 170 12.09 -9.61 -5.67
CA MET A 170 10.70 -9.22 -5.40
C MET A 170 9.76 -10.09 -6.27
N PRO A 171 9.33 -11.26 -5.79
CA PRO A 171 8.58 -12.22 -6.58
C PRO A 171 7.08 -11.88 -6.66
N TYR A 172 6.55 -11.75 -7.88
CA TYR A 172 5.13 -11.74 -8.17
C TYR A 172 4.58 -13.15 -8.03
N MET A 173 3.50 -13.32 -7.26
CA MET A 173 2.97 -14.64 -6.93
C MET A 173 1.45 -14.70 -6.94
N PHE A 174 0.91 -15.88 -7.21
CA PHE A 174 -0.47 -16.20 -6.86
C PHE A 174 -0.59 -16.28 -5.32
N PRO A 175 -1.62 -15.70 -4.69
CA PRO A 175 -1.72 -15.57 -3.23
C PRO A 175 -1.97 -16.93 -2.54
N ASP A 176 -0.92 -17.70 -2.42
CA ASP A 176 -0.85 -18.95 -1.68
C ASP A 176 0.04 -18.76 -0.46
N PRO A 177 -0.49 -18.87 0.78
CA PRO A 177 0.30 -18.68 2.00
C PRO A 177 1.47 -19.65 2.14
N ILE A 178 1.36 -20.87 1.61
CA ILE A 178 2.46 -21.85 1.63
C ILE A 178 3.58 -21.41 0.68
N ALA A 179 3.21 -20.96 -0.51
CA ALA A 179 4.19 -20.44 -1.47
C ALA A 179 4.86 -19.15 -0.94
N ALA A 180 4.12 -18.27 -0.27
CA ALA A 180 4.68 -17.06 0.34
C ALA A 180 5.78 -17.40 1.35
N LYS A 181 5.56 -18.38 2.25
CA LYS A 181 6.56 -18.85 3.19
C LYS A 181 7.79 -19.44 2.49
N ARG A 182 7.59 -20.25 1.44
CA ARG A 182 8.68 -20.83 0.67
C ARG A 182 9.50 -19.77 -0.09
N LEU A 183 8.86 -18.69 -0.55
CA LEU A 183 9.56 -17.55 -1.15
C LEU A 183 10.41 -16.79 -0.12
N GLU A 184 9.91 -16.60 1.11
CA GLU A 184 10.70 -16.05 2.21
C GLU A 184 11.93 -16.94 2.51
N GLU A 185 11.72 -18.26 2.64
CA GLU A 185 12.79 -19.23 2.85
C GLU A 185 13.81 -19.27 1.70
N ALA A 186 13.37 -18.99 0.47
CA ALA A 186 14.22 -18.89 -0.71
C ALA A 186 15.05 -17.60 -0.78
N GLY A 187 14.82 -16.66 0.13
CA GLY A 187 15.56 -15.39 0.23
C GLY A 187 14.91 -14.21 -0.50
N ALA A 188 13.60 -14.22 -0.70
CA ALA A 188 12.87 -13.08 -1.22
C ALA A 188 13.00 -11.86 -0.29
N ALA A 189 13.18 -10.66 -0.87
CA ALA A 189 13.21 -9.42 -0.12
C ALA A 189 11.81 -8.91 0.30
N CYS A 190 10.77 -9.43 -0.34
CA CYS A 190 9.37 -9.23 -0.05
C CYS A 190 8.56 -10.33 -0.76
N VAL A 191 7.25 -10.40 -0.55
CA VAL A 191 6.33 -11.19 -1.39
C VAL A 191 5.32 -10.25 -2.04
N MET A 192 4.97 -10.54 -3.31
CA MET A 192 4.09 -9.68 -4.10
C MET A 192 2.85 -10.44 -4.58
N PRO A 193 1.90 -10.74 -3.65
CA PRO A 193 0.66 -11.42 -4.04
C PRO A 193 -0.22 -10.54 -4.92
N LEU A 194 -0.85 -11.13 -5.95
CA LEU A 194 -1.84 -10.42 -6.77
C LEU A 194 -3.13 -10.16 -5.97
N GLY A 195 -3.66 -8.95 -6.04
CA GLY A 195 -4.98 -8.62 -5.52
C GLY A 195 -6.09 -9.14 -6.44
N SER A 196 -5.90 -9.04 -7.75
CA SER A 196 -6.69 -9.62 -8.83
C SER A 196 -5.89 -9.61 -10.13
N LEU A 197 -6.45 -10.10 -11.23
CA LEU A 197 -5.74 -10.21 -12.51
C LEU A 197 -5.11 -8.88 -12.94
N ILE A 198 -3.91 -8.94 -13.50
CA ILE A 198 -3.17 -7.79 -14.04
C ILE A 198 -4.08 -6.97 -14.98
N GLY A 199 -4.11 -5.65 -14.79
CA GLY A 199 -4.85 -4.73 -15.64
C GLY A 199 -6.38 -4.74 -15.45
N SER A 200 -6.91 -5.53 -14.52
CA SER A 200 -8.36 -5.70 -14.34
C SER A 200 -9.05 -4.58 -13.55
N ASN A 201 -8.31 -3.83 -12.73
CA ASN A 201 -8.85 -2.82 -11.79
C ASN A 201 -9.95 -3.35 -10.85
N LYS A 202 -9.95 -4.67 -10.55
CA LYS A 202 -10.99 -5.33 -9.75
C LYS A 202 -10.75 -5.28 -8.24
N GLY A 203 -9.60 -4.78 -7.81
CA GLY A 203 -9.22 -4.64 -6.41
C GLY A 203 -8.82 -5.96 -5.75
N LEU A 204 -9.06 -6.04 -4.44
CA LEU A 204 -8.59 -7.11 -3.55
C LEU A 204 -9.53 -8.33 -3.60
N ARG A 205 -9.59 -9.03 -4.74
CA ARG A 205 -10.42 -10.24 -4.88
C ARG A 205 -9.86 -11.45 -4.14
N MET A 206 -8.59 -11.39 -3.77
CA MET A 206 -7.88 -12.44 -3.03
C MET A 206 -7.63 -12.05 -1.56
N ARG A 207 -8.48 -11.15 -1.02
CA ARG A 207 -8.33 -10.55 0.30
C ARG A 207 -8.03 -11.57 1.39
N ASP A 208 -8.85 -12.60 1.54
CA ASP A 208 -8.75 -13.58 2.64
C ASP A 208 -7.39 -14.29 2.64
N PHE A 209 -6.87 -14.64 1.45
CA PHE A 209 -5.56 -15.26 1.33
C PHE A 209 -4.42 -14.27 1.61
N ILE A 210 -4.59 -13.02 1.20
CA ILE A 210 -3.61 -11.96 1.44
C ILE A 210 -3.51 -11.67 2.94
N GLU A 211 -4.62 -11.61 3.67
CA GLU A 211 -4.64 -11.45 5.14
C GLU A 211 -3.86 -12.58 5.83
N VAL A 212 -4.04 -13.82 5.39
CA VAL A 212 -3.27 -14.96 5.90
C VAL A 212 -1.78 -14.81 5.60
N ILE A 213 -1.41 -14.32 4.40
CA ILE A 213 0.00 -14.07 4.04
C ILE A 213 0.58 -12.99 4.95
N ILE A 214 -0.08 -11.84 5.09
CA ILE A 214 0.36 -10.73 5.96
C ILE A 214 0.59 -11.21 7.39
N ALA A 215 -0.31 -12.02 7.93
CA ALA A 215 -0.22 -12.51 9.31
C ALA A 215 0.90 -13.54 9.54
N ASN A 216 1.45 -14.17 8.49
CA ASN A 216 2.36 -15.32 8.62
C ASN A 216 3.71 -15.17 7.91
N THR A 217 3.99 -14.05 7.25
CA THR A 217 5.29 -13.74 6.64
C THR A 217 6.04 -12.69 7.45
N HIS A 218 7.38 -12.76 7.44
CA HIS A 218 8.28 -11.83 8.14
C HIS A 218 8.97 -10.85 7.18
N VAL A 219 8.77 -11.05 5.89
CA VAL A 219 9.21 -10.11 4.84
C VAL A 219 8.06 -9.20 4.42
N PRO A 220 8.31 -7.99 3.92
CA PRO A 220 7.26 -7.09 3.46
C PRO A 220 6.29 -7.73 2.47
N VAL A 221 5.00 -7.44 2.62
CA VAL A 221 3.95 -7.87 1.71
C VAL A 221 3.51 -6.69 0.85
N ILE A 222 3.69 -6.78 -0.45
CA ILE A 222 3.36 -5.74 -1.42
C ILE A 222 2.21 -6.21 -2.29
N ILE A 223 1.09 -5.52 -2.26
CA ILE A 223 -0.04 -5.89 -3.12
C ILE A 223 0.28 -5.47 -4.55
N ASP A 224 0.43 -6.48 -5.40
CA ASP A 224 0.63 -6.32 -6.84
C ASP A 224 -0.67 -6.59 -7.59
N ALA A 225 -0.81 -6.05 -8.79
CA ALA A 225 -1.91 -6.31 -9.71
C ALA A 225 -3.34 -6.10 -9.16
N GLY A 226 -4.20 -5.62 -10.03
CA GLY A 226 -5.63 -5.52 -9.77
C GLY A 226 -6.11 -4.29 -9.02
N ILE A 227 -5.24 -3.55 -8.32
CA ILE A 227 -5.61 -2.29 -7.66
C ILE A 227 -6.03 -1.26 -8.71
N GLY A 228 -7.29 -0.83 -8.65
CA GLY A 228 -7.91 0.04 -9.65
C GLY A 228 -8.41 1.38 -9.09
N ARG A 229 -8.40 1.56 -7.77
CA ARG A 229 -8.91 2.75 -7.10
C ARG A 229 -8.08 3.10 -5.88
N PRO A 230 -7.95 4.39 -5.53
CA PRO A 230 -7.29 4.82 -4.28
C PRO A 230 -7.87 4.14 -3.04
N SER A 231 -9.20 3.98 -2.93
CA SER A 231 -9.84 3.29 -1.80
C SER A 231 -9.38 1.83 -1.61
N GLN A 232 -9.05 1.13 -2.71
CA GLN A 232 -8.54 -0.23 -2.63
C GLN A 232 -7.06 -0.26 -2.17
N ALA A 233 -6.31 0.79 -2.49
CA ALA A 233 -4.96 0.96 -1.96
C ALA A 233 -4.98 1.28 -0.46
N ALA A 234 -5.91 2.14 0.01
CA ALA A 234 -6.13 2.38 1.43
C ALA A 234 -6.50 1.08 2.15
N GLU A 235 -7.47 0.33 1.63
CA GLU A 235 -7.90 -0.97 2.17
C GLU A 235 -6.72 -1.96 2.29
N ALA A 236 -5.87 -2.05 1.26
CA ALA A 236 -4.67 -2.89 1.30
C ALA A 236 -3.71 -2.50 2.44
N MET A 237 -3.49 -1.20 2.63
CA MET A 237 -2.64 -0.69 3.70
C MET A 237 -3.26 -0.88 5.09
N GLU A 238 -4.57 -0.70 5.22
CA GLU A 238 -5.34 -0.96 6.46
C GLU A 238 -5.28 -2.45 6.87
N MET A 239 -5.23 -3.36 5.90
CA MET A 239 -5.02 -4.81 6.15
C MET A 239 -3.61 -5.12 6.69
N GLY A 240 -2.67 -4.19 6.61
CA GLY A 240 -1.28 -4.37 7.03
C GLY A 240 -0.31 -4.68 5.90
N ALA A 241 -0.70 -4.52 4.64
CA ALA A 241 0.27 -4.56 3.54
C ALA A 241 1.33 -3.46 3.71
N ASP A 242 2.56 -3.75 3.28
CA ASP A 242 3.67 -2.82 3.43
C ASP A 242 3.76 -1.81 2.29
N ALA A 243 3.27 -2.16 1.12
CA ALA A 243 3.22 -1.29 -0.05
C ALA A 243 2.16 -1.76 -1.06
N VAL A 244 1.88 -0.89 -2.02
CA VAL A 244 0.96 -1.16 -3.14
C VAL A 244 1.65 -0.85 -4.45
N MET A 245 1.44 -1.71 -5.44
CA MET A 245 1.87 -1.48 -6.81
C MET A 245 0.66 -1.24 -7.71
N ALA A 246 0.68 -0.18 -8.51
CA ALA A 246 -0.35 0.08 -9.49
C ALA A 246 0.23 0.72 -10.76
N TYR A 247 -0.46 0.49 -11.88
CA TYR A 247 -0.19 1.14 -13.16
C TYR A 247 -1.48 1.49 -13.88
N THR A 248 -2.31 0.47 -14.20
CA THR A 248 -3.50 0.63 -15.05
C THR A 248 -4.49 1.64 -14.50
N ALA A 249 -4.67 1.68 -13.18
CA ALA A 249 -5.54 2.64 -12.51
C ALA A 249 -5.16 4.10 -12.79
N ILE A 250 -3.87 4.39 -12.87
CA ILE A 250 -3.35 5.72 -13.17
C ILE A 250 -3.35 5.97 -14.67
N ALA A 251 -2.88 5.01 -15.46
CA ALA A 251 -2.77 5.12 -16.90
C ALA A 251 -4.12 5.30 -17.61
N SER A 252 -5.19 4.75 -17.04
CA SER A 252 -6.56 4.89 -17.59
C SER A 252 -7.35 6.05 -16.99
N ALA A 253 -6.76 6.84 -16.08
CA ALA A 253 -7.44 7.96 -15.47
C ALA A 253 -7.54 9.16 -16.45
N GLY A 254 -8.63 9.92 -16.36
CA GLY A 254 -8.81 11.15 -17.13
C GLY A 254 -7.84 12.28 -16.73
N ASN A 255 -7.27 12.21 -15.51
CA ASN A 255 -6.26 13.15 -15.02
C ASN A 255 -5.20 12.37 -14.22
N ILE A 256 -4.08 12.09 -14.88
CA ILE A 256 -2.97 11.27 -14.34
C ILE A 256 -2.35 11.90 -13.10
N PRO A 257 -1.94 13.18 -13.06
CA PRO A 257 -1.38 13.82 -11.87
C PRO A 257 -2.31 13.77 -10.66
N LEU A 258 -3.60 14.04 -10.87
CA LEU A 258 -4.60 14.01 -9.81
C LEU A 258 -4.80 12.59 -9.26
N MET A 259 -4.85 11.58 -10.14
CA MET A 259 -4.99 10.19 -9.73
C MET A 259 -3.75 9.69 -8.96
N ALA A 260 -2.55 10.04 -9.42
CA ALA A 260 -1.30 9.71 -8.72
C ALA A 260 -1.28 10.29 -7.29
N ARG A 261 -1.68 11.55 -7.13
CA ARG A 261 -1.81 12.20 -5.82
C ARG A 261 -2.88 11.55 -4.95
N ALA A 262 -4.02 11.16 -5.52
CA ALA A 262 -5.07 10.44 -4.79
C ALA A 262 -4.58 9.09 -4.28
N PHE A 263 -3.78 8.34 -5.07
CA PHE A 263 -3.15 7.10 -4.61
C PHE A 263 -2.17 7.34 -3.46
N LYS A 264 -1.35 8.40 -3.53
CA LYS A 264 -0.45 8.77 -2.43
C LYS A 264 -1.22 8.95 -1.13
N HIS A 265 -2.23 9.83 -1.11
CA HIS A 265 -3.03 10.09 0.08
C HIS A 265 -3.74 8.85 0.62
N ALA A 266 -4.25 7.98 -0.27
CA ALA A 266 -4.91 6.75 0.13
C ALA A 266 -3.95 5.77 0.82
N ILE A 267 -2.73 5.62 0.29
CA ILE A 267 -1.70 4.75 0.84
C ILE A 267 -1.21 5.28 2.19
N GLU A 268 -0.95 6.58 2.29
CA GLU A 268 -0.57 7.24 3.54
C GLU A 268 -1.66 7.07 4.60
N SER A 269 -2.90 7.43 4.28
CA SER A 269 -4.03 7.29 5.20
C SER A 269 -4.27 5.85 5.66
N GLY A 270 -4.20 4.87 4.75
CA GLY A 270 -4.37 3.45 5.13
C GLY A 270 -3.23 2.96 6.03
N ARG A 271 -1.98 3.41 5.80
CA ARG A 271 -0.85 3.06 6.68
C ARG A 271 -1.00 3.68 8.06
N GLU A 272 -1.36 4.95 8.14
CA GLU A 272 -1.64 5.64 9.42
C GLU A 272 -2.77 4.94 10.19
N ALA A 273 -3.85 4.55 9.52
CA ALA A 273 -4.95 3.81 10.12
C ALA A 273 -4.49 2.46 10.68
N TYR A 274 -3.67 1.71 9.94
CA TYR A 274 -3.09 0.45 10.40
C TYR A 274 -2.21 0.64 11.65
N LEU A 275 -1.31 1.62 11.61
CA LEU A 275 -0.40 1.91 12.73
C LEU A 275 -1.13 2.40 13.99
N SER A 276 -2.23 3.15 13.82
CA SER A 276 -3.04 3.64 14.93
C SER A 276 -3.88 2.54 15.62
N GLY A 277 -4.03 1.39 14.98
CA GLY A 277 -4.95 0.33 15.40
C GLY A 277 -6.39 0.64 14.98
N LEU A 278 -6.94 -0.20 14.10
CA LEU A 278 -8.32 -0.07 13.64
C LEU A 278 -9.32 -0.35 14.76
N GLY A 279 -10.44 0.38 14.75
CA GLY A 279 -11.55 0.13 15.67
C GLY A 279 -12.12 -1.27 15.53
N THR A 280 -12.56 -1.84 16.65
CA THR A 280 -13.13 -3.20 16.68
C THR A 280 -14.45 -3.25 15.90
N VAL A 281 -14.58 -4.22 15.01
CA VAL A 281 -15.85 -4.52 14.35
C VAL A 281 -16.75 -5.28 15.33
N THR A 282 -17.96 -4.76 15.58
CA THR A 282 -18.96 -5.41 16.44
C THR A 282 -20.00 -6.11 15.59
N GLU A 283 -20.19 -7.41 15.81
CA GLU A 283 -21.22 -8.21 15.13
C GLU A 283 -22.48 -8.35 16.00
N GLY A 284 -23.64 -8.36 15.35
CA GLY A 284 -24.90 -8.79 15.94
C GLY A 284 -25.76 -7.71 16.59
N HIS A 285 -25.23 -6.60 17.07
CA HIS A 285 -26.03 -5.49 17.64
C HIS A 285 -25.30 -4.14 17.53
N ALA A 286 -26.07 -3.07 17.61
CA ALA A 286 -25.50 -1.71 17.69
C ALA A 286 -25.02 -1.42 19.11
N VAL A 287 -23.80 -0.86 19.21
CA VAL A 287 -23.26 -0.34 20.46
C VAL A 287 -23.30 1.19 20.37
N PRO A 288 -24.15 1.89 21.14
CA PRO A 288 -24.20 3.35 21.09
C PRO A 288 -22.91 3.94 21.67
N SER A 289 -22.44 5.03 21.08
CA SER A 289 -21.25 5.78 21.55
C SER A 289 -21.49 6.50 22.88
N SER A 290 -22.74 6.70 23.27
CA SER A 290 -23.16 7.23 24.58
C SER A 290 -24.09 6.23 25.24
N PRO A 291 -24.01 6.07 26.59
CA PRO A 291 -24.97 5.24 27.31
C PRO A 291 -26.40 5.71 27.06
N THR A 292 -27.30 4.78 26.81
CA THR A 292 -28.71 5.06 26.53
C THR A 292 -29.54 5.22 27.80
N ASN A 293 -29.00 4.82 28.97
CA ASN A 293 -29.67 4.91 30.26
C ASN A 293 -28.78 5.60 31.28
N ALA A 294 -29.34 6.53 32.07
CA ALA A 294 -28.61 7.19 33.15
C ALA A 294 -28.03 6.22 34.20
N ALA A 295 -28.58 5.01 34.34
CA ALA A 295 -28.07 3.96 35.21
C ALA A 295 -26.72 3.40 34.79
N ASP A 296 -26.36 3.48 33.49
CA ASP A 296 -25.08 3.00 32.96
C ASP A 296 -23.90 3.89 33.34
N TYR A 297 -24.17 5.10 33.86
CA TYR A 297 -23.16 6.05 34.39
C TYR A 297 -22.84 5.82 35.88
N LEU A 298 -23.52 4.91 36.58
CA LEU A 298 -23.40 4.73 38.02
C LEU A 298 -22.60 3.52 38.47
N HIS A 299 -21.83 2.89 37.53
CA HIS A 299 -20.96 1.74 37.83
C HIS A 299 -19.50 2.03 37.61
#